data_f305e24db3b926ec06999ea771856f81
#
_entry.id   f305e24db3b926ec06999ea771856f81
#
_cell.length_a   1.000
_cell.length_b   1.000
_cell.length_c   1.000
_cell.angle_alpha   90.00
_cell.angle_beta   90.00
_cell.angle_gamma   90.00
#
_symmetry.space_group_name_H-M   'P 1'
#
loop_
_entity.id
_entity.type
_entity.pdbx_description
1 polymer ?
#
loop_
_entity_poly.entity_id
_entity_poly.type
_entity_poly.pdbx_seq_one_letter_code
_entity_poly.pdbx_strand_id
1 'polypeptide(L)'
;HKAIELSPEHLSLYNLTIEPGTDFSLQQTQKNLKKIDEDLVADMYEMAMDITVDANYEQYETSHYCRLNRQCAHNMIYWKNKPYLGFGVSATSSINGIRSTNTKNLDEYTRTVDQGQPKQAISEKLEGIAALKEEIVLRLYTREGISLKTLSRRYQCDVATLFSDSLDMLSG
;
A
#
# COMPACT_ATOMS: atom_id res chain seq x y z
N HIS A 1 10.64 -20.63 4.13
CA HIS A 1 10.77 -21.94 3.48
C HIS A 1 9.44 -22.70 3.43
N LYS A 2 8.76 -22.99 4.56
CA LYS A 2 7.50 -23.78 4.59
C LYS A 2 6.40 -23.26 3.66
N ALA A 3 6.24 -21.94 3.51
CA ALA A 3 5.27 -21.36 2.57
C ALA A 3 5.62 -21.68 1.12
N ILE A 4 6.93 -21.69 0.78
CA ILE A 4 7.42 -22.01 -0.56
C ILE A 4 7.22 -23.49 -0.91
N GLU A 5 7.33 -24.39 0.07
CA GLU A 5 7.06 -25.82 -0.12
C GLU A 5 5.63 -26.11 -0.58
N LEU A 6 4.67 -25.24 -0.22
CA LEU A 6 3.29 -25.30 -0.71
C LEU A 6 3.13 -24.81 -2.16
N SER A 7 4.21 -24.29 -2.75
CA SER A 7 4.24 -23.77 -4.13
C SER A 7 3.11 -22.81 -4.51
N PRO A 8 2.77 -21.81 -3.67
CA PRO A 8 1.72 -20.85 -4.00
C PRO A 8 2.12 -20.04 -5.23
N GLU A 9 1.15 -19.48 -5.94
CA GLU A 9 1.40 -18.59 -7.07
C GLU A 9 1.84 -17.19 -6.63
N HIS A 10 1.50 -16.80 -5.39
CA HIS A 10 1.72 -15.48 -4.83
C HIS A 10 2.03 -15.56 -3.33
N LEU A 11 2.94 -14.71 -2.87
CA LEU A 11 3.33 -14.54 -1.48
C LEU A 11 3.24 -13.07 -1.09
N SER A 12 2.72 -12.82 0.11
CA SER A 12 2.75 -11.51 0.76
C SER A 12 3.57 -11.62 2.03
N LEU A 13 4.67 -10.87 2.13
CA LEU A 13 5.60 -10.91 3.25
C LEU A 13 5.63 -9.52 3.89
N TYR A 14 5.25 -9.43 5.15
CA TYR A 14 5.18 -8.17 5.88
C TYR A 14 6.06 -8.19 7.11
N ASN A 15 6.71 -7.07 7.38
CA ASN A 15 7.24 -6.81 8.71
C ASN A 15 6.08 -6.55 9.68
N LEU A 16 6.25 -6.99 10.92
CA LEU A 16 5.28 -6.70 11.95
C LEU A 16 5.27 -5.21 12.30
N THR A 17 4.16 -4.55 12.01
CA THR A 17 3.89 -3.18 12.46
C THR A 17 3.01 -3.24 13.70
N ILE A 18 3.44 -2.56 14.77
CA ILE A 18 2.67 -2.49 16.02
C ILE A 18 1.80 -1.24 15.98
N GLU A 19 0.52 -1.44 15.71
CA GLU A 19 -0.46 -0.37 15.62
C GLU A 19 -0.87 0.16 17.00
N PRO A 20 -1.02 1.48 17.19
CA PRO A 20 -1.52 2.07 18.42
C PRO A 20 -2.89 1.51 18.82
N GLY A 21 -3.09 1.26 20.12
CA GLY A 21 -4.36 0.74 20.67
C GLY A 21 -4.53 -0.77 20.56
N THR A 22 -3.52 -1.51 20.09
CA THR A 22 -3.50 -2.98 20.09
C THR A 22 -2.85 -3.53 21.35
N ASP A 23 -3.09 -4.82 21.65
CA ASP A 23 -2.44 -5.51 22.78
C ASP A 23 -0.91 -5.49 22.64
N PHE A 24 -0.36 -5.62 21.45
CA PHE A 24 1.07 -5.48 21.21
C PHE A 24 1.59 -4.09 21.55
N SER A 25 0.84 -3.04 21.23
CA SER A 25 1.18 -1.66 21.61
C SER A 25 1.20 -1.48 23.13
N LEU A 26 0.25 -2.07 23.85
CA LEU A 26 0.22 -2.07 25.33
C LEU A 26 1.42 -2.83 25.91
N GLN A 27 1.72 -4.03 25.40
CA GLN A 27 2.87 -4.82 25.83
C GLN A 27 4.20 -4.10 25.59
N GLN A 28 4.33 -3.40 24.45
CA GLN A 28 5.51 -2.60 24.15
C GLN A 28 5.67 -1.42 25.14
N THR A 29 4.57 -0.72 25.44
CA THR A 29 4.56 0.38 26.43
C THR A 29 4.94 -0.10 27.83
N GLN A 30 4.49 -1.29 28.21
CA GLN A 30 4.82 -1.94 29.49
C GLN A 30 6.21 -2.58 29.50
N LYS A 31 7.00 -2.46 28.41
CA LYS A 31 8.32 -3.09 28.23
C LYS A 31 8.32 -4.62 28.26
N ASN A 32 7.16 -5.25 28.09
CA ASN A 32 7.05 -6.70 27.99
C ASN A 32 7.40 -7.22 26.60
N LEU A 33 7.37 -6.33 25.59
CA LEU A 33 7.77 -6.59 24.20
C LEU A 33 8.91 -5.66 23.83
N LYS A 34 10.07 -6.20 23.45
CA LYS A 34 11.19 -5.40 22.96
C LYS A 34 10.90 -4.93 21.52
N LYS A 35 11.24 -3.68 21.24
CA LYS A 35 11.32 -3.20 19.85
C LYS A 35 12.40 -4.03 19.12
N ILE A 36 12.07 -4.56 17.97
CA ILE A 36 13.04 -5.24 17.10
C ILE A 36 14.01 -4.19 16.57
N ASP A 37 15.27 -4.53 16.50
CA ASP A 37 16.33 -3.71 15.93
C ASP A 37 16.05 -3.43 14.45
N GLU A 38 16.23 -2.19 14.01
CA GLU A 38 15.92 -1.78 12.62
C GLU A 38 16.88 -2.42 11.61
N ASP A 39 18.15 -2.60 11.98
CA ASP A 39 19.12 -3.31 11.14
C ASP A 39 18.74 -4.77 10.97
N LEU A 40 18.30 -5.43 12.05
CA LEU A 40 17.78 -6.81 11.98
C LEU A 40 16.53 -6.91 11.10
N VAL A 41 15.64 -5.91 11.11
CA VAL A 41 14.48 -5.86 10.22
C VAL A 41 14.92 -5.75 8.76
N ALA A 42 15.94 -4.93 8.47
CA ALA A 42 16.52 -4.82 7.13
C ALA A 42 17.14 -6.14 6.67
N ASP A 43 17.96 -6.77 7.50
CA ASP A 43 18.57 -8.10 7.21
C ASP A 43 17.51 -9.17 6.92
N MET A 44 16.42 -9.18 7.71
CA MET A 44 15.30 -10.11 7.50
C MET A 44 14.58 -9.84 6.16
N TYR A 45 14.45 -8.58 5.77
CA TYR A 45 13.84 -8.20 4.50
C TYR A 45 14.71 -8.65 3.33
N GLU A 46 16.03 -8.40 3.37
CA GLU A 46 16.97 -8.85 2.34
C GLU A 46 17.00 -10.38 2.24
N MET A 47 17.06 -11.08 3.36
CA MET A 47 16.98 -12.54 3.39
C MET A 47 15.67 -13.06 2.76
N ALA A 48 14.54 -12.40 3.01
CA ALA A 48 13.26 -12.78 2.41
C ALA A 48 13.26 -12.59 0.90
N MET A 49 13.90 -11.53 0.39
CA MET A 49 14.10 -11.30 -1.04
C MET A 49 14.93 -12.43 -1.67
N ASP A 50 16.08 -12.77 -1.08
CA ASP A 50 16.97 -13.81 -1.60
C ASP A 50 16.27 -15.17 -1.65
N ILE A 51 15.62 -15.58 -0.56
CA ILE A 51 14.89 -16.86 -0.46
C ILE A 51 13.76 -16.94 -1.50
N THR A 52 13.06 -15.85 -1.77
CA THR A 52 11.97 -15.85 -2.76
C THR A 52 12.50 -15.87 -4.19
N VAL A 53 13.57 -15.12 -4.48
CA VAL A 53 14.24 -15.14 -5.79
C VAL A 53 14.79 -16.54 -6.11
N ASP A 54 15.48 -17.18 -5.18
CA ASP A 54 16.01 -18.54 -5.33
C ASP A 54 14.89 -19.58 -5.59
N ALA A 55 13.69 -19.31 -5.08
CA ALA A 55 12.51 -20.13 -5.31
C ALA A 55 11.71 -19.73 -6.57
N ASN A 56 12.28 -18.90 -7.46
CA ASN A 56 11.66 -18.40 -8.70
C ASN A 56 10.38 -17.59 -8.49
N TYR A 57 10.35 -16.73 -7.45
CA TYR A 57 9.37 -15.67 -7.31
C TYR A 57 9.99 -14.34 -7.73
N GLU A 58 9.19 -13.50 -8.37
CA GLU A 58 9.56 -12.14 -8.71
C GLU A 58 8.88 -11.19 -7.72
N GLN A 59 9.66 -10.32 -7.07
CA GLN A 59 9.11 -9.22 -6.31
C GLN A 59 8.55 -8.20 -7.29
N TYR A 60 7.27 -7.83 -7.21
CA TYR A 60 6.66 -6.82 -8.08
C TYR A 60 6.30 -5.53 -7.36
N GLU A 61 6.28 -5.55 -6.04
CA GLU A 61 6.22 -4.39 -5.16
C GLU A 61 6.86 -4.74 -3.80
N THR A 62 6.94 -3.79 -2.89
CA THR A 62 7.76 -3.89 -1.67
C THR A 62 7.50 -5.12 -0.80
N SER A 63 6.27 -5.63 -0.75
CA SER A 63 5.87 -6.74 0.14
C SER A 63 5.35 -7.97 -0.59
N HIS A 64 5.19 -7.89 -1.92
CA HIS A 64 4.53 -8.92 -2.69
C HIS A 64 5.44 -9.56 -3.74
N TYR A 65 5.40 -10.89 -3.75
CA TYR A 65 6.17 -11.75 -4.64
C TYR A 65 5.24 -12.70 -5.38
N CYS A 66 5.53 -13.00 -6.63
CA CYS A 66 4.68 -13.89 -7.40
C CYS A 66 5.48 -14.74 -8.40
N ARG A 67 4.91 -15.84 -8.85
CA ARG A 67 5.38 -16.55 -10.04
C ARG A 67 5.20 -15.65 -11.25
N LEU A 68 5.95 -15.92 -12.32
CA LEU A 68 5.88 -15.16 -13.56
C LEU A 68 4.41 -14.96 -14.01
N ASN A 69 4.03 -13.70 -14.23
CA ASN A 69 2.68 -13.28 -14.64
C ASN A 69 1.57 -13.60 -13.61
N ARG A 70 1.89 -13.77 -12.32
CA ARG A 70 0.93 -14.06 -11.25
C ARG A 70 0.78 -12.89 -10.25
N GLN A 71 1.01 -11.67 -10.70
CA GLN A 71 0.77 -10.47 -9.89
C GLN A 71 -0.70 -10.41 -9.44
N CYS A 72 -0.94 -10.07 -8.18
CA CYS A 72 -2.29 -9.90 -7.67
C CYS A 72 -2.96 -8.68 -8.33
N ALA A 73 -3.91 -8.93 -9.23
CA ALA A 73 -4.63 -7.87 -9.95
C ALA A 73 -5.35 -6.91 -9.00
N HIS A 74 -5.87 -7.41 -7.88
CA HIS A 74 -6.52 -6.60 -6.86
C HIS A 74 -5.53 -5.60 -6.22
N ASN A 75 -4.34 -6.06 -5.81
CA ASN A 75 -3.32 -5.18 -5.23
C ASN A 75 -2.84 -4.11 -6.22
N MET A 76 -2.71 -4.49 -7.49
CA MET A 76 -2.32 -3.57 -8.55
C MET A 76 -3.35 -2.47 -8.83
N ILE A 77 -4.63 -2.64 -8.43
CA ILE A 77 -5.62 -1.57 -8.49
C ILE A 77 -5.20 -0.41 -7.59
N TYR A 78 -4.77 -0.70 -6.36
CA TYR A 78 -4.31 0.32 -5.41
C TYR A 78 -3.02 0.98 -5.86
N TRP A 79 -2.00 0.19 -6.21
CA TRP A 79 -0.70 0.72 -6.66
C TRP A 79 -0.79 1.55 -7.94
N LYS A 80 -1.75 1.23 -8.82
CA LYS A 80 -2.03 2.00 -10.05
C LYS A 80 -3.03 3.14 -9.85
N ASN A 81 -3.39 3.43 -8.60
CA ASN A 81 -4.35 4.47 -8.23
C ASN A 81 -5.64 4.40 -9.06
N LYS A 82 -6.17 3.18 -9.24
CA LYS A 82 -7.42 2.94 -9.98
C LYS A 82 -8.62 3.02 -9.03
N PRO A 83 -9.82 3.32 -9.55
CA PRO A 83 -11.02 3.31 -8.75
C PRO A 83 -11.30 1.94 -8.12
N TYR A 84 -11.77 1.95 -6.87
CA TYR A 84 -12.22 0.75 -6.14
C TYR A 84 -13.33 1.07 -5.17
N LEU A 85 -14.11 0.05 -4.81
CA LEU A 85 -15.17 0.09 -3.81
C LEU A 85 -14.78 -0.74 -2.59
N GLY A 86 -14.93 -0.17 -1.41
CA GLY A 86 -14.77 -0.84 -0.13
C GLY A 86 -16.11 -1.15 0.51
N PHE A 87 -16.32 -2.38 0.93
CA PHE A 87 -17.51 -2.85 1.63
C PHE A 87 -17.18 -3.24 3.06
N GLY A 88 -18.05 -2.87 3.98
CA GLY A 88 -17.90 -3.13 5.41
C GLY A 88 -17.52 -1.91 6.23
N VAL A 89 -17.48 -2.09 7.55
CA VAL A 89 -17.03 -1.05 8.51
C VAL A 89 -15.57 -0.68 8.22
N SER A 90 -15.24 0.59 8.35
CA SER A 90 -13.90 1.13 8.10
C SER A 90 -13.36 0.91 6.67
N ALA A 91 -14.11 0.28 5.77
CA ALA A 91 -13.66 0.06 4.41
C ALA A 91 -13.60 1.39 3.64
N THR A 92 -12.55 1.54 2.84
CA THR A 92 -12.32 2.74 2.04
C THR A 92 -12.65 2.47 0.58
N SER A 93 -13.30 3.44 -0.06
CA SER A 93 -13.54 3.50 -1.50
C SER A 93 -12.76 4.65 -2.11
N SER A 94 -12.38 4.54 -3.38
CA SER A 94 -11.79 5.64 -4.15
C SER A 94 -12.44 5.68 -5.53
N ILE A 95 -13.27 6.69 -5.78
CA ILE A 95 -14.02 6.85 -7.04
C ILE A 95 -14.00 8.32 -7.46
N ASN A 96 -13.69 8.56 -8.72
CA ASN A 96 -13.68 9.91 -9.31
C ASN A 96 -12.84 10.93 -8.51
N GLY A 97 -11.70 10.49 -7.95
CA GLY A 97 -10.83 11.34 -7.14
C GLY A 97 -11.34 11.61 -5.73
N ILE A 98 -12.46 11.00 -5.34
CA ILE A 98 -13.00 11.09 -3.98
C ILE A 98 -12.66 9.79 -3.26
N ARG A 99 -11.92 9.91 -2.15
CA ARG A 99 -11.69 8.82 -1.21
C ARG A 99 -12.66 8.96 -0.05
N SER A 100 -13.42 7.92 0.22
CA SER A 100 -14.37 7.88 1.32
C SER A 100 -14.18 6.63 2.16
N THR A 101 -14.28 6.77 3.48
CA THR A 101 -14.15 5.65 4.43
C THR A 101 -15.47 5.51 5.18
N ASN A 102 -15.99 4.30 5.24
CA ASN A 102 -17.20 3.98 5.99
C ASN A 102 -17.00 4.17 7.50
N THR A 103 -18.10 4.37 8.22
CA THR A 103 -18.05 4.47 9.69
C THR A 103 -17.34 3.25 10.32
N LYS A 104 -16.63 3.49 11.43
CA LYS A 104 -15.97 2.43 12.23
C LYS A 104 -16.94 1.73 13.19
N ASN A 105 -18.14 2.28 13.38
CA ASN A 105 -19.16 1.71 14.26
C ASN A 105 -20.00 0.69 13.50
N LEU A 106 -20.00 -0.57 13.95
CA LEU A 106 -20.70 -1.68 13.28
C LEU A 106 -22.21 -1.47 13.24
N ASP A 107 -22.82 -1.07 14.38
CA ASP A 107 -24.27 -0.90 14.48
C ASP A 107 -24.73 0.26 13.59
N GLU A 108 -23.96 1.36 13.56
CA GLU A 108 -24.22 2.48 12.68
C GLU A 108 -24.08 2.06 11.20
N TYR A 109 -23.04 1.31 10.86
CA TYR A 109 -22.83 0.81 9.51
C TYR A 109 -24.02 -0.04 9.06
N THR A 110 -24.39 -1.05 9.84
CA THR A 110 -25.49 -1.95 9.53
C THR A 110 -26.80 -1.18 9.34
N ARG A 111 -27.14 -0.33 10.31
CA ARG A 111 -28.37 0.48 10.26
C ARG A 111 -28.44 1.40 9.03
N THR A 112 -27.31 2.04 8.67
CA THR A 112 -27.32 2.98 7.53
C THR A 112 -27.28 2.26 6.19
N VAL A 113 -26.68 1.06 6.11
CA VAL A 113 -26.76 0.20 4.93
C VAL A 113 -28.18 -0.31 4.69
N ASP A 114 -28.86 -0.77 5.74
CA ASP A 114 -30.26 -1.21 5.66
C ASP A 114 -31.21 -0.08 5.19
N GLN A 115 -30.86 1.16 5.50
CA GLN A 115 -31.58 2.36 5.03
C GLN A 115 -31.18 2.79 3.60
N GLY A 116 -30.26 2.07 2.94
CA GLY A 116 -29.74 2.42 1.62
C GLY A 116 -28.82 3.67 1.60
N GLN A 117 -28.37 4.13 2.75
CA GLN A 117 -27.53 5.33 2.91
C GLN A 117 -26.32 5.05 3.81
N PRO A 118 -25.32 4.28 3.33
CA PRO A 118 -24.15 3.96 4.12
C PRO A 118 -23.42 5.24 4.55
N LYS A 119 -23.20 5.38 5.87
CA LYS A 119 -22.55 6.56 6.44
C LYS A 119 -21.05 6.51 6.24
N GLN A 120 -20.53 7.58 5.66
CA GLN A 120 -19.09 7.81 5.53
C GLN A 120 -18.58 8.61 6.73
N ALA A 121 -17.50 8.15 7.36
CA ALA A 121 -16.84 8.85 8.46
C ALA A 121 -15.86 9.90 7.93
N ILE A 122 -15.21 9.62 6.80
CA ILE A 122 -14.23 10.48 6.16
C ILE A 122 -14.55 10.54 4.67
N SER A 123 -14.45 11.72 4.10
CA SER A 123 -14.46 11.91 2.64
C SER A 123 -13.48 13.02 2.30
N GLU A 124 -12.56 12.72 1.40
CA GLU A 124 -11.56 13.67 0.90
C GLU A 124 -11.52 13.65 -0.62
N LYS A 125 -11.24 14.80 -1.21
CA LYS A 125 -11.04 14.93 -2.65
C LYS A 125 -9.58 15.28 -2.92
N LEU A 126 -8.90 14.42 -3.66
CA LEU A 126 -7.51 14.64 -4.08
C LEU A 126 -7.51 15.16 -5.50
N GLU A 127 -6.95 16.36 -5.69
CA GLU A 127 -6.88 17.04 -6.99
C GLU A 127 -5.50 17.68 -7.20
N GLY A 128 -5.17 17.95 -8.47
CA GLY A 128 -3.95 18.67 -8.84
C GLY A 128 -2.67 18.04 -8.28
N ILE A 129 -1.86 18.84 -7.63
CA ILE A 129 -0.55 18.42 -7.08
C ILE A 129 -0.68 17.38 -5.96
N ALA A 130 -1.74 17.42 -5.16
CA ALA A 130 -1.94 16.42 -4.10
C ALA A 130 -2.18 15.02 -4.70
N ALA A 131 -3.04 14.93 -5.71
CA ALA A 131 -3.29 13.68 -6.43
C ALA A 131 -2.05 13.18 -7.19
N LEU A 132 -1.25 14.08 -7.78
CA LEU A 132 0.02 13.74 -8.43
C LEU A 132 1.01 13.15 -7.42
N LYS A 133 1.20 13.80 -6.27
CA LYS A 133 2.11 13.31 -5.21
C LYS A 133 1.71 11.93 -4.72
N GLU A 134 0.42 11.71 -4.50
CA GLU A 134 -0.08 10.40 -4.09
C GLU A 134 0.19 9.33 -5.16
N GLU A 135 -0.10 9.60 -6.43
CA GLU A 135 0.19 8.63 -7.50
C GLU A 135 1.68 8.32 -7.61
N ILE A 136 2.55 9.33 -7.46
CA ILE A 136 4.01 9.11 -7.42
C ILE A 136 4.37 8.15 -6.29
N VAL A 137 3.92 8.43 -5.05
CA VAL A 137 4.21 7.59 -3.89
C VAL A 137 3.75 6.15 -4.11
N LEU A 138 2.51 5.95 -4.53
CA LEU A 138 1.97 4.61 -4.78
C LEU A 138 2.77 3.84 -5.83
N ARG A 139 3.17 4.50 -6.91
CA ARG A 139 3.95 3.88 -8.00
C ARG A 139 5.37 3.53 -7.58
N LEU A 140 6.00 4.33 -6.72
CA LEU A 140 7.35 4.07 -6.23
C LEU A 140 7.43 2.82 -5.34
N TYR A 141 6.32 2.36 -4.78
CA TYR A 141 6.27 1.05 -4.10
C TYR A 141 6.37 -0.14 -5.07
N THR A 142 6.13 0.07 -6.38
CA THR A 142 6.18 -1.00 -7.38
C THR A 142 7.49 -1.02 -8.14
N ARG A 143 7.92 -2.19 -8.60
CA ARG A 143 9.10 -2.30 -9.48
C ARG A 143 8.87 -1.69 -10.87
N GLU A 144 7.62 -1.52 -11.28
CA GLU A 144 7.26 -0.83 -12.53
C GLU A 144 7.67 0.66 -12.46
N GLY A 145 7.62 1.25 -11.24
CA GLY A 145 8.00 2.64 -11.00
C GLY A 145 7.08 3.64 -11.70
N ILE A 146 7.65 4.81 -12.03
CA ILE A 146 6.93 5.94 -12.65
C ILE A 146 7.49 6.30 -14.01
N SER A 147 6.62 6.79 -14.88
CA SER A 147 7.01 7.48 -16.11
C SER A 147 6.68 8.96 -15.97
N LEU A 148 7.70 9.80 -15.80
CA LEU A 148 7.51 11.26 -15.68
C LEU A 148 6.71 11.82 -16.85
N LYS A 149 6.99 11.35 -18.09
CA LYS A 149 6.26 11.73 -19.29
C LYS A 149 4.77 11.40 -19.21
N THR A 150 4.42 10.23 -18.67
CA THR A 150 3.02 9.80 -18.52
C THR A 150 2.31 10.64 -17.47
N LEU A 151 2.95 10.90 -16.34
CA LEU A 151 2.40 11.75 -15.29
C LEU A 151 2.25 13.20 -15.76
N SER A 152 3.26 13.77 -16.44
CA SER A 152 3.19 15.14 -16.97
C SER A 152 2.01 15.32 -17.90
N ARG A 153 1.74 14.33 -18.78
CA ARG A 153 0.58 14.35 -19.67
C ARG A 153 -0.74 14.24 -18.90
N ARG A 154 -0.81 13.36 -17.90
CA ARG A 154 -2.04 13.14 -17.10
C ARG A 154 -2.40 14.37 -16.28
N TYR A 155 -1.43 14.99 -15.62
CA TYR A 155 -1.64 16.10 -14.70
C TYR A 155 -1.43 17.48 -15.35
N GLN A 156 -1.16 17.52 -16.65
CA GLN A 156 -0.96 18.74 -17.43
C GLN A 156 0.07 19.70 -16.81
N CYS A 157 1.17 19.15 -16.30
CA CYS A 157 2.27 19.88 -15.69
C CYS A 157 3.62 19.22 -16.04
N ASP A 158 4.71 19.96 -15.96
CA ASP A 158 6.05 19.38 -16.10
C ASP A 158 6.51 18.78 -14.76
N VAL A 159 6.31 17.46 -14.63
CA VAL A 159 6.64 16.72 -13.41
C VAL A 159 8.17 16.71 -13.16
N ALA A 160 8.99 16.65 -14.20
CA ALA A 160 10.44 16.66 -14.05
C ALA A 160 10.93 17.99 -13.44
N THR A 161 10.45 19.10 -13.96
CA THR A 161 10.77 20.43 -13.39
C THR A 161 10.20 20.61 -11.99
N LEU A 162 8.95 20.14 -11.75
CA LEU A 162 8.30 20.29 -10.45
C LEU A 162 9.02 19.56 -9.32
N PHE A 163 9.70 18.44 -9.62
CA PHE A 163 10.42 17.60 -8.66
C PHE A 163 11.94 17.53 -8.95
N SER A 164 12.50 18.55 -9.62
CA SER A 164 13.93 18.59 -10.00
C SER A 164 14.85 18.30 -8.82
N ASP A 165 14.66 19.01 -7.70
CA ASP A 165 15.52 18.86 -6.52
C ASP A 165 15.50 17.42 -5.98
N SER A 166 14.31 16.77 -5.97
CA SER A 166 14.18 15.39 -5.54
C SER A 166 14.83 14.40 -6.51
N LEU A 167 14.73 14.68 -7.81
CA LEU A 167 15.35 13.85 -8.85
C LEU A 167 16.88 13.98 -8.81
N ASP A 168 17.40 15.18 -8.59
CA ASP A 168 18.84 15.42 -8.46
C ASP A 168 19.42 14.68 -7.25
N MET A 169 18.71 14.69 -6.11
CA MET A 169 19.11 13.93 -4.91
C MET A 169 19.15 12.41 -5.13
N LEU A 170 18.33 11.87 -6.02
CA LEU A 170 18.28 10.43 -6.32
C LEU A 170 19.29 10.01 -7.40
N SER A 171 19.86 10.96 -8.13
CA SER A 171 20.77 10.71 -9.26
C SER A 171 22.26 10.80 -8.87
N GLY A 172 22.57 11.28 -7.67
CA GLY A 172 23.91 11.41 -7.11
C GLY A 172 24.31 10.24 -6.26
#